data_6a88782303d757129f3533e3780ad9a6
#
_entry.id   6a88782303d757129f3533e3780ad9a6
#
_cell.length_a   1.000
_cell.length_b   1.000
_cell.length_c   1.000
_cell.angle_alpha   90.00
_cell.angle_beta   90.00
_cell.angle_gamma   90.00
#
_symmetry.space_group_name_H-M   'P 1'
#
loop_
_entity.id
_entity.type
_entity.pdbx_description
1 polymer ?
#
loop_
_entity_poly.entity_id
_entity_poly.type
_entity_poly.pdbx_seq_one_letter_code
_entity_poly.pdbx_strand_id
1 'polypeptide(L)'
;HHHPPKHSFPTRRSSDLIAMVKKKEPLALGDEAYSMYEKAPKNIEVKQPIINGVIADFTAMQTMIQLYFKGMHGKKFAEGLAAGGNAEFYIAVPSDITEVEKRAFYDLIASSSLKTKKIRIVEKPIADALGAGLDVMDATGRLIVNIGADTTEISLISLGGIVQSRLLKIGGTKFDEAIQQTVKKKHNLVIGMKSAERLKMQLASGIKEDEEITYDVMGRNLITGLPNKVTVTNHLIFEAMSESLSSIIDAIKFILEKTPPELSMDIMHDGVCMTGGSTHIKNLDLLIQQETGLSIMKMEEPELTVVKGLGMIMENPDYERLAHNLQDSDFH
;
A
#
# COMPACT_ATOMS: atom_id res chain seq x y z
N HIS A 1 0.51 24.94 -24.99
CA HIS A 1 -0.32 24.45 -23.90
C HIS A 1 -0.48 22.93 -24.03
N HIS A 2 0.48 22.18 -23.47
CA HIS A 2 0.30 20.75 -23.28
C HIS A 2 -0.43 20.55 -21.94
N HIS A 3 -1.69 20.14 -22.02
CA HIS A 3 -2.37 19.56 -20.87
C HIS A 3 -1.68 18.23 -20.57
N PRO A 4 -1.23 17.98 -19.33
CA PRO A 4 -0.76 16.67 -18.95
C PRO A 4 -1.91 15.65 -19.07
N PRO A 5 -1.62 14.40 -19.46
CA PRO A 5 -2.65 13.37 -19.56
C PRO A 5 -3.32 13.20 -18.18
N LYS A 6 -4.65 13.08 -18.18
CA LYS A 6 -5.48 12.88 -16.99
C LYS A 6 -5.38 11.44 -16.40
N HIS A 7 -4.20 10.88 -16.35
CA HIS A 7 -3.96 9.68 -15.57
C HIS A 7 -3.27 10.11 -14.28
N SER A 8 -4.08 10.51 -13.29
CA SER A 8 -3.60 10.62 -11.92
C SER A 8 -3.33 9.19 -11.44
N PHE A 9 -2.06 8.80 -11.43
CA PHE A 9 -1.65 7.69 -10.57
C PHE A 9 -2.15 8.01 -9.15
N PRO A 10 -2.73 7.04 -8.44
CA PRO A 10 -2.98 7.23 -7.04
C PRO A 10 -1.62 7.49 -6.39
N THR A 11 -1.39 8.75 -6.08
CA THR A 11 -0.34 9.18 -5.17
C THR A 11 -0.43 8.36 -3.90
N ARG A 12 0.66 8.27 -3.13
CA ARG A 12 0.67 7.82 -1.73
C ARG A 12 -0.70 8.13 -1.14
N ARG A 13 -1.45 7.11 -0.69
CA ARG A 13 -2.85 7.35 -0.28
C ARG A 13 -2.85 8.51 0.70
N SER A 14 -3.24 9.66 0.23
CA SER A 14 -3.37 10.86 1.05
C SER A 14 -4.27 10.59 2.25
N SER A 15 -5.19 9.59 2.11
CA SER A 15 -6.04 9.09 3.19
C SER A 15 -5.28 8.63 4.45
N ASP A 16 -4.03 8.23 4.33
CA ASP A 16 -3.26 7.64 5.43
C ASP A 16 -2.50 8.68 6.26
N LEU A 17 -2.72 9.97 6.01
CA LEU A 17 -2.03 11.07 6.67
C LEU A 17 -2.95 11.84 7.61
N ILE A 18 -2.39 12.21 8.76
CA ILE A 18 -3.01 13.14 9.72
C ILE A 18 -2.04 14.28 10.06
N ALA A 19 -2.54 15.51 9.99
CA ALA A 19 -1.84 16.69 10.49
C ALA A 19 -2.32 17.02 11.89
N MET A 20 -1.39 17.20 12.83
CA MET A 20 -1.68 17.47 14.25
C MET A 20 -0.93 18.71 14.75
N VAL A 21 -1.61 19.54 15.54
CA VAL A 21 -0.99 20.69 16.23
C VAL A 21 -0.49 20.22 17.59
N LYS A 22 0.80 20.48 17.89
CA LYS A 22 1.42 20.14 19.18
C LYS A 22 1.20 18.71 19.64
N LYS A 23 1.10 17.78 18.67
CA LYS A 23 0.90 16.33 18.88
C LYS A 23 -0.45 15.94 19.54
N LYS A 24 -1.40 16.85 19.68
CA LYS A 24 -2.65 16.60 20.43
C LYS A 24 -3.92 16.92 19.65
N GLU A 25 -3.94 17.99 18.90
CA GLU A 25 -5.15 18.46 18.22
C GLU A 25 -5.06 18.12 16.73
N PRO A 26 -6.03 17.35 16.19
CA PRO A 26 -6.06 17.06 14.76
C PRO A 26 -6.43 18.35 14.01
N LEU A 27 -5.67 18.64 12.96
CA LEU A 27 -5.84 19.80 12.10
C LEU A 27 -6.45 19.43 10.74
N ALA A 28 -5.94 18.37 10.14
CA ALA A 28 -6.35 17.93 8.80
C ALA A 28 -6.14 16.44 8.61
N LEU A 29 -6.87 15.85 7.65
CA LEU A 29 -6.75 14.45 7.22
C LEU A 29 -6.57 14.38 5.71
N GLY A 30 -6.04 13.27 5.24
CA GLY A 30 -6.03 12.91 3.84
C GLY A 30 -5.31 13.93 2.96
N ASP A 31 -5.93 14.33 1.85
CA ASP A 31 -5.36 15.29 0.88
C ASP A 31 -4.98 16.63 1.51
N GLU A 32 -5.76 17.09 2.48
CA GLU A 32 -5.47 18.33 3.19
C GLU A 32 -4.20 18.18 4.03
N ALA A 33 -4.07 17.09 4.80
CA ALA A 33 -2.85 16.78 5.53
C ALA A 33 -1.65 16.59 4.58
N TYR A 34 -1.85 15.89 3.46
CA TYR A 34 -0.82 15.73 2.43
C TYR A 34 -0.37 17.07 1.85
N SER A 35 -1.27 18.03 1.66
CA SER A 35 -0.90 19.38 1.18
C SER A 35 0.09 20.08 2.11
N MET A 36 0.01 19.80 3.42
CA MET A 36 0.88 20.35 4.47
C MET A 36 2.21 19.61 4.62
N TYR A 37 2.29 18.36 4.14
CA TYR A 37 3.49 17.52 4.26
C TYR A 37 4.71 18.21 3.66
N GLU A 38 5.84 18.25 4.39
CA GLU A 38 7.09 18.97 4.08
C GLU A 38 6.98 20.51 4.00
N LYS A 39 5.81 21.09 4.33
CA LYS A 39 5.60 22.55 4.30
C LYS A 39 5.15 23.10 5.65
N ALA A 40 4.72 22.21 6.55
CA ALA A 40 4.19 22.61 7.84
C ALA A 40 5.25 23.29 8.74
N PRO A 41 4.87 24.31 9.52
CA PRO A 41 5.74 24.91 10.53
C PRO A 41 5.97 23.91 11.69
N LYS A 42 6.98 24.17 12.52
CA LYS A 42 7.44 23.25 13.60
C LYS A 42 6.37 22.87 14.64
N ASN A 43 5.30 23.61 14.75
CA ASN A 43 4.18 23.31 15.65
C ASN A 43 3.10 22.40 15.03
N ILE A 44 3.20 22.11 13.74
CA ILE A 44 2.32 21.19 13.02
C ILE A 44 3.16 20.00 12.57
N GLU A 45 2.72 18.81 12.94
CA GLU A 45 3.35 17.55 12.56
C GLU A 45 2.39 16.79 11.63
N VAL A 46 2.84 16.44 10.43
CA VAL A 46 2.10 15.57 9.52
C VAL A 46 2.66 14.16 9.65
N LYS A 47 1.81 13.24 10.07
CA LYS A 47 2.17 11.86 10.39
C LYS A 47 1.49 10.86 9.47
N GLN A 48 2.15 9.75 9.28
CA GLN A 48 1.59 8.52 8.76
C GLN A 48 1.49 7.51 9.91
N PRO A 49 0.27 7.23 10.41
CA PRO A 49 0.12 6.36 11.58
C PRO A 49 0.44 4.89 11.31
N ILE A 50 0.34 4.44 10.08
CA ILE A 50 0.73 3.10 9.63
C ILE A 50 2.01 3.22 8.81
N ILE A 51 3.05 2.48 9.19
CA ILE A 51 4.34 2.43 8.51
C ILE A 51 4.73 0.96 8.32
N ASN A 52 5.18 0.60 7.13
CA ASN A 52 5.58 -0.77 6.80
C ASN A 52 4.51 -1.84 7.12
N GLY A 53 3.24 -1.49 6.97
CA GLY A 53 2.11 -2.40 7.18
C GLY A 53 1.67 -2.57 8.63
N VAL A 54 2.28 -1.88 9.61
CA VAL A 54 1.95 -1.97 11.03
C VAL A 54 1.63 -0.60 11.63
N ILE A 55 0.89 -0.60 12.76
CA ILE A 55 0.53 0.64 13.46
C ILE A 55 1.77 1.21 14.18
N ALA A 56 2.29 2.31 13.68
CA ALA A 56 3.45 3.01 14.26
C ALA A 56 3.06 4.07 15.32
N ASP A 57 1.88 4.69 15.16
CA ASP A 57 1.33 5.65 16.11
C ASP A 57 -0.15 5.33 16.38
N PHE A 58 -0.39 4.57 17.45
CA PHE A 58 -1.73 4.10 17.82
C PHE A 58 -2.70 5.26 18.10
N THR A 59 -2.25 6.30 18.82
CA THR A 59 -3.08 7.45 19.16
C THR A 59 -3.46 8.27 17.93
N ALA A 60 -2.51 8.50 17.03
CA ALA A 60 -2.79 9.19 15.78
C ALA A 60 -3.75 8.39 14.89
N MET A 61 -3.58 7.05 14.81
CA MET A 61 -4.46 6.17 14.05
C MET A 61 -5.88 6.14 14.62
N GLN A 62 -6.02 6.05 15.95
CA GLN A 62 -7.32 6.09 16.61
C GLN A 62 -8.05 7.42 16.36
N THR A 63 -7.32 8.54 16.46
CA THR A 63 -7.85 9.88 16.15
C THR A 63 -8.30 9.96 14.70
N MET A 64 -7.49 9.47 13.77
CA MET A 64 -7.79 9.48 12.35
C MET A 64 -9.08 8.68 12.03
N ILE A 65 -9.21 7.47 12.56
CA ILE A 65 -10.42 6.64 12.40
C ILE A 65 -11.67 7.37 12.93
N GLN A 66 -11.60 7.92 14.14
CA GLN A 66 -12.73 8.66 14.73
C GLN A 66 -13.17 9.84 13.86
N LEU A 67 -12.21 10.56 13.27
CA LEU A 67 -12.52 11.69 12.41
C LEU A 67 -13.09 11.26 11.06
N TYR A 68 -12.60 10.18 10.46
CA TYR A 68 -13.19 9.63 9.24
C TYR A 68 -14.64 9.20 9.48
N PHE A 69 -14.95 8.50 10.57
CA PHE A 69 -16.31 8.13 10.89
C PHE A 69 -17.23 9.35 11.09
N LYS A 70 -16.75 10.41 11.74
CA LYS A 70 -17.50 11.66 11.86
C LYS A 70 -17.73 12.36 10.53
N GLY A 71 -16.74 12.32 9.63
CA GLY A 71 -16.80 12.97 8.31
C GLY A 71 -17.68 12.24 7.30
N MET A 72 -17.57 10.90 7.22
CA MET A 72 -18.27 10.11 6.21
C MET A 72 -19.78 10.04 6.39
N HIS A 73 -20.28 10.04 7.63
CA HIS A 73 -21.68 9.79 7.93
C HIS A 73 -22.38 10.95 8.68
N GLY A 74 -21.66 12.05 8.89
CA GLY A 74 -22.15 13.19 9.65
C GLY A 74 -22.32 12.89 11.16
N LYS A 75 -22.57 13.93 11.95
CA LYS A 75 -22.70 13.82 13.42
C LYS A 75 -23.75 12.78 13.84
N LYS A 76 -24.90 12.71 13.15
CA LYS A 76 -26.00 11.79 13.51
C LYS A 76 -25.63 10.31 13.41
N PHE A 77 -24.80 9.92 12.44
CA PHE A 77 -24.37 8.52 12.30
C PHE A 77 -23.35 8.16 13.38
N ALA A 78 -22.36 9.03 13.61
CA ALA A 78 -21.38 8.83 14.68
C ALA A 78 -22.05 8.80 16.08
N GLU A 79 -23.04 9.64 16.31
CA GLU A 79 -23.88 9.65 17.52
C GLU A 79 -24.74 8.39 17.61
N GLY A 80 -25.30 7.89 16.50
CA GLY A 80 -26.04 6.64 16.42
C GLY A 80 -25.19 5.41 16.74
N LEU A 81 -23.98 5.34 16.21
CA LEU A 81 -23.01 4.30 16.55
C LEU A 81 -22.57 4.37 18.02
N ALA A 82 -22.34 5.58 18.54
CA ALA A 82 -21.99 5.80 19.95
C ALA A 82 -23.19 5.52 20.89
N ALA A 83 -24.44 5.74 20.42
CA ALA A 83 -25.65 5.55 21.20
C ALA A 83 -26.16 4.11 21.30
N GLY A 84 -25.58 3.15 20.58
CA GLY A 84 -25.99 1.74 20.65
C GLY A 84 -26.07 1.02 19.31
N GLY A 85 -25.48 1.58 18.26
CA GLY A 85 -25.39 0.92 16.95
C GLY A 85 -24.57 -0.37 17.02
N ASN A 86 -25.10 -1.43 16.41
CA ASN A 86 -24.43 -2.75 16.30
C ASN A 86 -23.54 -2.78 15.05
N ALA A 87 -22.42 -2.04 15.04
CA ALA A 87 -21.49 -2.08 13.92
C ALA A 87 -20.60 -3.33 13.96
N GLU A 88 -20.41 -3.93 12.80
CA GLU A 88 -19.40 -4.97 12.58
C GLU A 88 -18.25 -4.38 11.79
N PHE A 89 -17.01 -4.70 12.19
CA PHE A 89 -15.80 -4.21 11.57
C PHE A 89 -15.01 -5.37 10.99
N TYR A 90 -14.57 -5.20 9.74
CA TYR A 90 -13.67 -6.12 9.06
C TYR A 90 -12.38 -5.37 8.76
N ILE A 91 -11.26 -5.92 9.22
CA ILE A 91 -9.96 -5.26 9.15
C ILE A 91 -9.01 -6.18 8.38
N ALA A 92 -8.53 -5.71 7.23
CA ALA A 92 -7.48 -6.41 6.50
C ALA A 92 -6.13 -6.13 7.15
N VAL A 93 -5.39 -7.17 7.50
CA VAL A 93 -4.04 -7.08 8.08
C VAL A 93 -3.05 -7.87 7.23
N PRO A 94 -1.79 -7.45 7.12
CA PRO A 94 -0.77 -8.24 6.43
C PRO A 94 -0.64 -9.63 7.07
N SER A 95 -0.34 -10.64 6.27
CA SER A 95 -0.21 -12.02 6.75
C SER A 95 1.09 -12.28 7.52
N ASP A 96 2.17 -11.61 7.13
CA ASP A 96 3.50 -11.79 7.72
C ASP A 96 3.79 -10.70 8.77
N ILE A 97 2.92 -10.61 9.78
CA ILE A 97 3.07 -9.75 10.96
C ILE A 97 2.89 -10.58 12.24
N THR A 98 3.42 -10.08 13.34
CA THR A 98 3.34 -10.75 14.66
C THR A 98 1.91 -10.71 15.22
N GLU A 99 1.59 -11.66 16.12
CA GLU A 99 0.29 -11.66 16.81
C GLU A 99 0.05 -10.38 17.63
N VAL A 100 1.12 -9.77 18.16
CA VAL A 100 1.04 -8.48 18.86
C VAL A 100 0.63 -7.35 17.89
N GLU A 101 1.17 -7.34 16.69
CA GLU A 101 0.82 -6.37 15.66
C GLU A 101 -0.62 -6.60 15.16
N LYS A 102 -1.06 -7.85 14.95
CA LYS A 102 -2.46 -8.18 14.65
C LYS A 102 -3.39 -7.70 15.77
N ARG A 103 -3.01 -7.94 17.01
CA ARG A 103 -3.76 -7.49 18.18
C ARG A 103 -3.91 -5.98 18.23
N ALA A 104 -2.87 -5.22 17.84
CA ALA A 104 -2.95 -3.76 17.81
C ALA A 104 -4.04 -3.25 16.83
N PHE A 105 -4.25 -3.91 15.69
CA PHE A 105 -5.34 -3.58 14.78
C PHE A 105 -6.72 -3.85 15.39
N TYR A 106 -6.88 -4.96 16.11
CA TYR A 106 -8.10 -5.26 16.84
C TYR A 106 -8.38 -4.24 17.94
N ASP A 107 -7.38 -3.97 18.79
CA ASP A 107 -7.49 -3.04 19.92
C ASP A 107 -7.75 -1.60 19.48
N LEU A 108 -7.33 -1.22 18.28
CA LEU A 108 -7.62 0.08 17.68
C LEU A 108 -9.13 0.36 17.61
N ILE A 109 -9.91 -0.62 17.22
CA ILE A 109 -11.38 -0.52 17.15
C ILE A 109 -12.02 -0.82 18.51
N ALA A 110 -11.55 -1.85 19.21
CA ALA A 110 -12.09 -2.28 20.51
C ALA A 110 -11.98 -1.17 21.58
N SER A 111 -10.89 -0.40 21.57
CA SER A 111 -10.66 0.73 22.48
C SER A 111 -11.23 2.05 21.97
N SER A 112 -11.85 2.08 20.79
CA SER A 112 -12.48 3.28 20.27
C SER A 112 -13.79 3.59 20.98
N SER A 113 -14.30 4.82 20.84
CA SER A 113 -15.62 5.21 21.34
C SER A 113 -16.80 4.61 20.55
N LEU A 114 -16.50 3.81 19.52
CA LEU A 114 -17.50 3.18 18.67
C LEU A 114 -18.04 1.92 19.36
N LYS A 115 -19.36 1.80 19.48
CA LYS A 115 -19.96 0.56 19.97
C LYS A 115 -19.94 -0.49 18.88
N THR A 116 -19.15 -1.51 19.11
CA THR A 116 -18.91 -2.60 18.16
C THR A 116 -19.64 -3.87 18.59
N LYS A 117 -20.30 -4.53 17.65
CA LYS A 117 -20.89 -5.87 17.87
C LYS A 117 -19.87 -6.96 17.63
N LYS A 118 -19.10 -6.82 16.54
CA LYS A 118 -18.05 -7.78 16.15
C LYS A 118 -16.88 -7.02 15.51
N ILE A 119 -15.68 -7.51 15.78
CA ILE A 119 -14.45 -7.09 15.10
C ILE A 119 -13.85 -8.37 14.50
N ARG A 120 -13.68 -8.37 13.19
CA ARG A 120 -13.12 -9.51 12.45
C ARG A 120 -11.84 -9.10 11.75
N ILE A 121 -10.84 -9.95 11.84
CA ILE A 121 -9.57 -9.81 11.14
C ILE A 121 -9.61 -10.67 9.89
N VAL A 122 -9.18 -10.11 8.78
CA VAL A 122 -9.02 -10.81 7.50
C VAL A 122 -7.58 -10.66 7.06
N GLU A 123 -6.97 -11.75 6.64
CA GLU A 123 -5.63 -11.67 6.03
C GLU A 123 -5.71 -10.89 4.71
N LYS A 124 -4.92 -9.82 4.63
CA LYS A 124 -4.95 -8.88 3.50
C LYS A 124 -4.82 -9.56 2.13
N PRO A 125 -3.93 -10.57 1.91
CA PRO A 125 -3.83 -11.23 0.63
C PRO A 125 -5.11 -11.96 0.20
N ILE A 126 -5.88 -12.51 1.16
CA ILE A 126 -7.15 -13.18 0.86
C ILE A 126 -8.19 -12.17 0.40
N ALA A 127 -8.34 -11.06 1.13
CA ALA A 127 -9.22 -9.98 0.69
C ALA A 127 -8.80 -9.40 -0.67
N ASP A 128 -7.49 -9.25 -0.87
CA ASP A 128 -6.91 -8.72 -2.11
C ASP A 128 -7.24 -9.61 -3.31
N ALA A 129 -7.04 -10.92 -3.17
CA ALA A 129 -7.34 -11.91 -4.21
C ALA A 129 -8.83 -11.97 -4.55
N LEU A 130 -9.72 -11.96 -3.55
CA LEU A 130 -11.17 -11.88 -3.77
C LEU A 130 -11.56 -10.61 -4.53
N GLY A 131 -11.04 -9.46 -4.10
CA GLY A 131 -11.33 -8.19 -4.77
C GLY A 131 -10.72 -8.06 -6.16
N ALA A 132 -9.71 -8.87 -6.47
CA ALA A 132 -9.18 -9.05 -7.82
C ALA A 132 -10.01 -10.04 -8.66
N GLY A 133 -11.06 -10.65 -8.10
CA GLY A 133 -11.93 -11.59 -8.79
C GLY A 133 -11.40 -13.02 -8.85
N LEU A 134 -10.39 -13.36 -8.02
CA LEU A 134 -9.86 -14.72 -7.94
C LEU A 134 -10.74 -15.57 -7.01
N ASP A 135 -11.02 -16.80 -7.40
CA ASP A 135 -11.61 -17.78 -6.48
C ASP A 135 -10.52 -18.28 -5.54
N VAL A 136 -10.62 -17.86 -4.27
CA VAL A 136 -9.68 -18.25 -3.21
C VAL A 136 -10.10 -19.54 -2.50
N MET A 137 -11.36 -19.99 -2.70
CA MET A 137 -11.93 -21.13 -1.99
C MET A 137 -11.59 -22.46 -2.66
N ASP A 138 -11.20 -22.41 -3.92
CA ASP A 138 -10.82 -23.57 -4.73
C ASP A 138 -9.44 -24.11 -4.31
N ALA A 139 -9.16 -25.36 -4.66
CA ALA A 139 -7.86 -26.00 -4.46
C ALA A 139 -6.75 -25.47 -5.36
N THR A 140 -7.09 -24.64 -6.33
CA THR A 140 -6.14 -24.02 -7.27
C THR A 140 -5.20 -23.02 -6.58
N GLY A 141 -3.90 -23.12 -6.85
CA GLY A 141 -2.90 -22.18 -6.35
C GLY A 141 -3.00 -20.80 -7.01
N ARG A 142 -3.25 -19.75 -6.22
CA ARG A 142 -3.34 -18.36 -6.68
C ARG A 142 -2.18 -17.55 -6.15
N LEU A 143 -1.31 -17.05 -7.06
CA LEU A 143 -0.21 -16.18 -6.68
C LEU A 143 -0.61 -14.72 -6.85
N ILE A 144 -0.57 -13.97 -5.76
CA ILE A 144 -0.85 -12.54 -5.74
C ILE A 144 0.37 -11.74 -5.29
N VAL A 145 0.62 -10.62 -5.96
CA VAL A 145 1.70 -9.69 -5.66
C VAL A 145 1.11 -8.30 -5.48
N ASN A 146 0.98 -7.87 -4.23
CA ASN A 146 0.49 -6.54 -3.87
C ASN A 146 1.66 -5.59 -3.64
N ILE A 147 1.86 -4.62 -4.55
CA ILE A 147 2.91 -3.60 -4.41
C ILE A 147 2.25 -2.28 -3.98
N GLY A 148 2.29 -2.02 -2.68
CA GLY A 148 1.68 -0.86 -2.05
C GLY A 148 2.59 0.37 -1.99
N ALA A 149 2.24 1.30 -1.09
CA ALA A 149 3.06 2.48 -0.83
C ALA A 149 4.32 2.13 -0.02
N ASP A 150 4.19 1.38 1.07
CA ASP A 150 5.29 1.08 1.99
C ASP A 150 5.78 -0.36 1.91
N THR A 151 4.91 -1.28 1.45
CA THR A 151 5.19 -2.72 1.45
C THR A 151 4.86 -3.37 0.13
N THR A 152 5.58 -4.45 -0.16
CA THR A 152 5.19 -5.45 -1.16
C THR A 152 4.90 -6.76 -0.44
N GLU A 153 3.72 -7.31 -0.68
CA GLU A 153 3.28 -8.59 -0.11
C GLU A 153 3.04 -9.59 -1.25
N ILE A 154 3.73 -10.73 -1.17
CA ILE A 154 3.67 -11.79 -2.16
C ILE A 154 3.07 -13.00 -1.46
N SER A 155 1.95 -13.51 -1.93
CA SER A 155 1.23 -14.58 -1.26
C SER A 155 0.70 -15.63 -2.22
N LEU A 156 0.90 -16.89 -1.86
CA LEU A 156 0.29 -18.04 -2.50
C LEU A 156 -0.92 -18.48 -1.67
N ILE A 157 -2.07 -18.53 -2.30
CA ILE A 157 -3.37 -18.81 -1.67
C ILE A 157 -3.95 -20.08 -2.30
N SER A 158 -4.55 -20.93 -1.48
CA SER A 158 -5.34 -22.10 -1.92
C SER A 158 -6.30 -22.51 -0.79
N LEU A 159 -7.48 -23.01 -1.13
CA LEU A 159 -8.49 -23.51 -0.18
C LEU A 159 -8.89 -22.51 0.92
N GLY A 160 -8.89 -21.25 0.62
CA GLY A 160 -9.23 -20.16 1.53
C GLY A 160 -8.14 -19.82 2.55
N GLY A 161 -6.93 -20.37 2.39
CA GLY A 161 -5.80 -20.15 3.29
C GLY A 161 -4.53 -19.69 2.57
N ILE A 162 -3.61 -19.09 3.31
CA ILE A 162 -2.30 -18.71 2.81
C ILE A 162 -1.36 -19.90 2.93
N VAL A 163 -0.88 -20.40 1.79
CA VAL A 163 0.10 -21.50 1.73
C VAL A 163 1.50 -20.97 2.04
N GLN A 164 1.85 -19.84 1.45
CA GLN A 164 3.10 -19.11 1.69
C GLN A 164 2.87 -17.61 1.53
N SER A 165 3.58 -16.83 2.31
CA SER A 165 3.61 -15.39 2.16
C SER A 165 4.97 -14.80 2.49
N ARG A 166 5.23 -13.63 1.90
CA ARG A 166 6.42 -12.83 2.21
C ARG A 166 6.09 -11.35 2.12
N LEU A 167 6.39 -10.63 3.18
CA LEU A 167 6.24 -9.18 3.28
C LEU A 167 7.60 -8.51 3.17
N LEU A 168 7.75 -7.63 2.19
CA LEU A 168 8.92 -6.75 2.03
C LEU A 168 8.54 -5.33 2.45
N LYS A 169 9.44 -4.66 3.16
CA LYS A 169 9.34 -3.22 3.46
C LYS A 169 9.84 -2.38 2.29
N ILE A 170 9.34 -2.70 1.10
CA ILE A 170 9.65 -2.06 -0.18
C ILE A 170 8.32 -1.77 -0.87
N GLY A 171 8.13 -0.53 -1.29
CA GLY A 171 6.97 -0.05 -2.03
C GLY A 171 7.22 1.32 -2.61
N GLY A 172 6.18 2.03 -2.96
CA GLY A 172 6.26 3.36 -3.59
C GLY A 172 7.12 4.37 -2.84
N THR A 173 7.06 4.36 -1.50
CA THR A 173 7.87 5.23 -0.64
C THR A 173 9.36 4.93 -0.77
N LYS A 174 9.72 3.64 -0.83
CA LYS A 174 11.12 3.25 -0.97
C LYS A 174 11.70 3.66 -2.32
N PHE A 175 10.88 3.59 -3.37
CA PHE A 175 11.26 4.12 -4.69
C PHE A 175 11.49 5.64 -4.63
N ASP A 176 10.61 6.40 -3.96
CA ASP A 176 10.74 7.85 -3.80
C ASP A 176 12.01 8.23 -3.04
N GLU A 177 12.33 7.51 -1.95
CA GLU A 177 13.58 7.67 -1.19
C GLU A 177 14.81 7.42 -2.07
N ALA A 178 14.81 6.36 -2.85
CA ALA A 178 15.89 6.01 -3.76
C ALA A 178 16.10 7.09 -4.85
N ILE A 179 15.00 7.59 -5.40
CA ILE A 179 15.03 8.69 -6.38
C ILE A 179 15.60 9.97 -5.75
N GLN A 180 15.12 10.34 -4.54
CA GLN A 180 15.62 11.51 -3.81
C GLN A 180 17.13 11.43 -3.58
N GLN A 181 17.62 10.26 -3.14
CA GLN A 181 19.04 10.04 -2.89
C GLN A 181 19.87 10.07 -4.17
N THR A 182 19.36 9.49 -5.26
CA THR A 182 20.05 9.47 -6.55
C THR A 182 20.16 10.86 -7.16
N VAL A 183 19.07 11.64 -7.13
CA VAL A 183 19.10 13.05 -7.56
C VAL A 183 20.08 13.87 -6.73
N LYS A 184 20.07 13.67 -5.39
CA LYS A 184 21.04 14.32 -4.48
C LYS A 184 22.49 13.98 -4.86
N LYS A 185 22.76 12.69 -5.13
CA LYS A 185 24.11 12.21 -5.45
C LYS A 185 24.62 12.68 -6.82
N LYS A 186 23.75 12.63 -7.83
CA LYS A 186 24.15 12.90 -9.24
C LYS A 186 24.13 14.41 -9.58
N HIS A 187 23.22 15.17 -8.97
CA HIS A 187 23.00 16.59 -9.29
C HIS A 187 23.33 17.55 -8.14
N ASN A 188 23.81 17.06 -6.99
CA ASN A 188 23.98 17.87 -5.77
C ASN A 188 22.71 18.67 -5.40
N LEU A 189 21.54 18.12 -5.66
CA LEU A 189 20.24 18.77 -5.48
C LEU A 189 19.40 18.01 -4.46
N VAL A 190 18.98 18.68 -3.39
CA VAL A 190 18.02 18.16 -2.42
C VAL A 190 16.61 18.48 -2.91
N ILE A 191 15.83 17.45 -3.15
CA ILE A 191 14.41 17.54 -3.49
C ILE A 191 13.56 16.97 -2.36
N GLY A 192 12.30 17.42 -2.21
CA GLY A 192 11.35 16.84 -1.26
C GLY A 192 10.78 15.51 -1.77
N MET A 193 10.16 14.73 -0.85
CA MET A 193 9.52 13.44 -1.17
C MET A 193 8.41 13.60 -2.22
N LYS A 194 7.61 14.67 -2.16
CA LYS A 194 6.59 14.97 -3.17
C LYS A 194 7.18 15.17 -4.57
N SER A 195 8.38 15.75 -4.65
CA SER A 195 9.06 15.95 -5.93
C SER A 195 9.63 14.63 -6.45
N ALA A 196 10.15 13.77 -5.56
CA ALA A 196 10.61 12.43 -5.92
C ALA A 196 9.43 11.56 -6.41
N GLU A 197 8.31 11.56 -5.70
CA GLU A 197 7.08 10.89 -6.12
C GLU A 197 6.60 11.36 -7.51
N ARG A 198 6.63 12.67 -7.76
CA ARG A 198 6.28 13.20 -9.08
C ARG A 198 7.23 12.73 -10.17
N LEU A 199 8.54 12.67 -9.91
CA LEU A 199 9.52 12.10 -10.83
C LEU A 199 9.21 10.63 -11.12
N LYS A 200 8.91 9.83 -10.09
CA LYS A 200 8.47 8.45 -10.24
C LYS A 200 7.25 8.34 -11.15
N MET A 201 6.21 9.13 -10.88
CA MET A 201 4.97 9.12 -11.67
C MET A 201 5.16 9.48 -13.15
N GLN A 202 6.13 10.33 -13.46
CA GLN A 202 6.37 10.81 -14.82
C GLN A 202 7.38 9.97 -15.61
N LEU A 203 8.35 9.38 -14.93
CA LEU A 203 9.53 8.81 -15.57
C LEU A 203 9.81 7.35 -15.23
N ALA A 204 9.14 6.78 -14.19
CA ALA A 204 9.44 5.42 -13.76
C ALA A 204 8.94 4.37 -14.76
N SER A 205 9.79 3.38 -15.00
CA SER A 205 9.48 2.17 -15.74
C SER A 205 10.14 0.97 -15.08
N GLY A 206 9.49 -0.20 -15.13
CA GLY A 206 10.03 -1.46 -14.63
C GLY A 206 11.20 -1.97 -15.48
N ILE A 207 11.31 -1.55 -16.74
CA ILE A 207 12.40 -1.89 -17.64
C ILE A 207 13.08 -0.61 -18.14
N LYS A 208 14.34 -0.75 -18.56
CA LYS A 208 15.05 0.36 -19.20
C LYS A 208 14.46 0.59 -20.59
N GLU A 209 14.03 1.82 -20.86
CA GLU A 209 13.48 2.24 -22.14
C GLU A 209 14.60 2.76 -23.06
N ASP A 210 14.46 2.56 -24.38
CA ASP A 210 15.45 3.04 -25.36
C ASP A 210 15.35 4.58 -25.53
N GLU A 211 14.13 5.11 -25.46
CA GLU A 211 13.87 6.55 -25.59
C GLU A 211 14.16 7.28 -24.28
N GLU A 212 14.96 8.34 -24.36
CA GLU A 212 15.23 9.20 -23.22
C GLU A 212 14.12 10.23 -23.04
N ILE A 213 13.41 10.13 -21.91
CA ILE A 213 12.38 11.08 -21.48
C ILE A 213 12.93 11.90 -20.33
N THR A 214 12.67 13.20 -20.35
CA THR A 214 13.21 14.14 -19.35
C THR A 214 12.08 14.85 -18.60
N TYR A 215 12.36 15.19 -17.34
CA TYR A 215 11.49 16.02 -16.52
C TYR A 215 12.30 16.97 -15.64
N ASP A 216 11.85 18.22 -15.57
CA ASP A 216 12.50 19.26 -14.79
C ASP A 216 12.04 19.24 -13.34
N VAL A 217 12.98 19.22 -12.40
CA VAL A 217 12.70 19.27 -10.97
C VAL A 217 13.45 20.43 -10.31
N MET A 218 12.79 21.06 -9.35
CA MET A 218 13.37 22.12 -8.54
C MET A 218 13.72 21.60 -7.14
N GLY A 219 14.84 22.06 -6.63
CA GLY A 219 15.29 21.72 -5.28
C GLY A 219 16.31 22.74 -4.77
N ARG A 220 16.97 22.41 -3.65
CA ARG A 220 18.02 23.22 -3.09
C ARG A 220 19.38 22.62 -3.44
N ASN A 221 20.23 23.40 -4.10
CA ASN A 221 21.60 22.99 -4.42
C ASN A 221 22.43 22.89 -3.13
N LEU A 222 23.14 21.77 -2.95
CA LEU A 222 23.91 21.49 -1.75
C LEU A 222 25.17 22.35 -1.62
N ILE A 223 25.74 22.81 -2.76
CA ILE A 223 26.99 23.57 -2.80
C ILE A 223 26.70 25.04 -2.51
N THR A 224 25.71 25.62 -3.20
CA THR A 224 25.40 27.05 -3.10
C THR A 224 24.35 27.38 -2.05
N GLY A 225 23.56 26.39 -1.61
CA GLY A 225 22.43 26.57 -0.71
C GLY A 225 21.19 27.19 -1.38
N LEU A 226 21.28 27.59 -2.65
CA LEU A 226 20.22 28.30 -3.37
C LEU A 226 19.26 27.35 -4.08
N PRO A 227 18.02 27.79 -4.35
CA PRO A 227 17.12 27.06 -5.24
C PRO A 227 17.77 26.87 -6.62
N ASN A 228 17.64 25.67 -7.16
CA ASN A 228 18.16 25.32 -8.47
C ASN A 228 17.19 24.38 -9.18
N LYS A 229 17.24 24.36 -10.49
CA LYS A 229 16.46 23.52 -11.38
C LYS A 229 17.41 22.58 -12.12
N VAL A 230 17.06 21.30 -12.17
CA VAL A 230 17.80 20.29 -12.95
C VAL A 230 16.83 19.47 -13.79
N THR A 231 17.34 18.96 -14.90
CA THR A 231 16.62 18.02 -15.76
C THR A 231 17.03 16.61 -15.37
N VAL A 232 16.04 15.75 -15.10
CA VAL A 232 16.20 14.35 -14.69
C VAL A 232 15.67 13.46 -15.79
N THR A 233 16.36 12.36 -16.10
CA THR A 233 15.97 11.41 -17.14
C THR A 233 15.27 10.18 -16.58
N ASN A 234 14.44 9.50 -17.38
CA ASN A 234 13.86 8.21 -17.06
C ASN A 234 14.94 7.14 -16.78
N HIS A 235 16.10 7.20 -17.46
CA HIS A 235 17.21 6.30 -17.21
C HIS A 235 17.78 6.46 -15.79
N LEU A 236 17.86 7.69 -15.28
CA LEU A 236 18.30 7.95 -13.91
C LEU A 236 17.28 7.43 -12.88
N ILE A 237 15.98 7.56 -13.17
CA ILE A 237 14.92 7.03 -12.30
C ILE A 237 14.93 5.50 -12.29
N PHE A 238 15.12 4.86 -13.45
CA PHE A 238 15.29 3.41 -13.54
C PHE A 238 16.50 2.93 -12.73
N GLU A 239 17.68 3.60 -12.89
CA GLU A 239 18.88 3.30 -12.08
C GLU A 239 18.58 3.41 -10.58
N ALA A 240 17.86 4.45 -10.16
CA ALA A 240 17.51 4.66 -8.76
C ALA A 240 16.63 3.54 -8.17
N MET A 241 15.71 2.99 -8.95
CA MET A 241 14.74 2.01 -8.50
C MET A 241 15.22 0.56 -8.65
N SER A 242 16.28 0.31 -9.42
CA SER A 242 16.69 -1.04 -9.86
C SER A 242 16.95 -2.00 -8.69
N GLU A 243 17.61 -1.58 -7.62
CA GLU A 243 17.88 -2.42 -6.43
C GLU A 243 16.57 -2.85 -5.75
N SER A 244 15.62 -1.93 -5.59
CA SER A 244 14.34 -2.23 -4.97
C SER A 244 13.48 -3.14 -5.86
N LEU A 245 13.50 -2.95 -7.17
CA LEU A 245 12.81 -3.82 -8.14
C LEU A 245 13.42 -5.23 -8.14
N SER A 246 14.75 -5.34 -8.14
CA SER A 246 15.43 -6.63 -8.02
C SER A 246 15.04 -7.38 -6.76
N SER A 247 14.98 -6.69 -5.62
CA SER A 247 14.57 -7.29 -4.35
C SER A 247 13.13 -7.83 -4.38
N ILE A 248 12.21 -7.17 -5.10
CA ILE A 248 10.85 -7.66 -5.30
C ILE A 248 10.86 -8.91 -6.18
N ILE A 249 11.61 -8.90 -7.27
CA ILE A 249 11.75 -10.07 -8.18
C ILE A 249 12.33 -11.27 -7.43
N ASP A 250 13.39 -11.07 -6.65
CA ASP A 250 14.01 -12.13 -5.85
C ASP A 250 13.01 -12.74 -4.84
N ALA A 251 12.16 -11.91 -4.25
CA ALA A 251 11.14 -12.40 -3.34
C ALA A 251 10.02 -13.19 -4.04
N ILE A 252 9.63 -12.80 -5.26
CA ILE A 252 8.69 -13.57 -6.09
C ILE A 252 9.31 -14.93 -6.43
N LYS A 253 10.55 -14.94 -6.93
CA LYS A 253 11.29 -16.17 -7.26
C LYS A 253 11.42 -17.08 -6.05
N PHE A 254 11.70 -16.53 -4.86
CA PHE A 254 11.78 -17.30 -3.62
C PHE A 254 10.46 -18.01 -3.27
N ILE A 255 9.31 -17.32 -3.43
CA ILE A 255 8.00 -17.96 -3.22
C ILE A 255 7.78 -19.09 -4.23
N LEU A 256 8.08 -18.85 -5.51
CA LEU A 256 7.94 -19.86 -6.58
C LEU A 256 8.80 -21.10 -6.31
N GLU A 257 10.05 -20.93 -5.88
CA GLU A 257 10.97 -22.02 -5.53
C GLU A 257 10.47 -22.90 -4.37
N LYS A 258 9.70 -22.32 -3.45
CA LYS A 258 9.14 -22.99 -2.27
C LYS A 258 7.73 -23.53 -2.51
N THR A 259 7.13 -23.20 -3.63
CA THR A 259 5.77 -23.62 -4.00
C THR A 259 5.72 -25.12 -4.27
N PRO A 260 4.75 -25.88 -3.70
CA PRO A 260 4.51 -27.26 -4.04
C PRO A 260 4.29 -27.46 -5.55
N PRO A 261 4.75 -28.59 -6.14
CA PRO A 261 4.67 -28.81 -7.59
C PRO A 261 3.26 -28.67 -8.17
N GLU A 262 2.24 -29.17 -7.49
CA GLU A 262 0.83 -29.09 -7.93
C GLU A 262 0.36 -27.65 -8.04
N LEU A 263 0.65 -26.83 -7.04
CA LEU A 263 0.29 -25.40 -7.04
C LEU A 263 1.16 -24.60 -8.02
N SER A 264 2.40 -25.06 -8.29
CA SER A 264 3.26 -24.45 -9.32
C SER A 264 2.66 -24.61 -10.71
N MET A 265 2.02 -25.76 -11.00
CA MET A 265 1.32 -25.97 -12.29
C MET A 265 0.15 -24.99 -12.45
N ASP A 266 -0.60 -24.74 -11.38
CA ASP A 266 -1.69 -23.77 -11.39
C ASP A 266 -1.18 -22.36 -11.69
N ILE A 267 -0.09 -21.94 -11.02
CA ILE A 267 0.53 -20.63 -11.24
C ILE A 267 1.07 -20.50 -12.67
N MET A 268 1.63 -21.55 -13.23
CA MET A 268 2.10 -21.55 -14.64
C MET A 268 0.94 -21.35 -15.62
N HIS A 269 -0.23 -21.89 -15.32
CA HIS A 269 -1.44 -21.76 -16.13
C HIS A 269 -2.10 -20.40 -15.96
N ASP A 270 -2.34 -19.98 -14.73
CA ASP A 270 -3.16 -18.80 -14.40
C ASP A 270 -2.32 -17.51 -14.25
N GLY A 271 -1.02 -17.66 -14.02
CA GLY A 271 -0.10 -16.53 -13.89
C GLY A 271 -0.11 -15.89 -12.50
N VAL A 272 0.34 -14.64 -12.47
CA VAL A 272 0.50 -13.81 -11.26
C VAL A 272 -0.51 -12.67 -11.31
N CYS A 273 -1.30 -12.50 -10.26
CA CYS A 273 -2.17 -11.34 -10.11
C CYS A 273 -1.40 -10.18 -9.44
N MET A 274 -1.34 -9.04 -10.12
CA MET A 274 -0.69 -7.83 -9.61
C MET A 274 -1.71 -6.83 -9.09
N THR A 275 -1.53 -6.39 -7.84
CA THR A 275 -2.39 -5.43 -7.14
C THR A 275 -1.56 -4.36 -6.40
N GLY A 276 -2.23 -3.38 -5.81
CA GLY A 276 -1.59 -2.27 -5.10
C GLY A 276 -1.19 -1.12 -6.03
N GLY A 277 -1.19 0.10 -5.49
CA GLY A 277 -1.04 1.33 -6.27
C GLY A 277 0.30 1.49 -7.01
N SER A 278 1.37 0.85 -6.54
CA SER A 278 2.67 0.92 -7.23
C SER A 278 2.72 0.08 -8.52
N THR A 279 1.74 -0.77 -8.78
CA THR A 279 1.63 -1.53 -10.04
C THR A 279 1.28 -0.67 -11.25
N HIS A 280 0.91 0.59 -11.04
CA HIS A 280 0.79 1.59 -12.10
C HIS A 280 2.13 2.02 -12.71
N ILE A 281 3.27 1.65 -12.12
CA ILE A 281 4.59 1.89 -12.74
C ILE A 281 4.61 1.22 -14.12
N LYS A 282 4.94 2.00 -15.14
CA LYS A 282 5.00 1.54 -16.53
C LYS A 282 5.91 0.31 -16.65
N ASN A 283 5.50 -0.69 -17.43
CA ASN A 283 6.27 -1.89 -17.73
C ASN A 283 6.70 -2.73 -16.50
N LEU A 284 6.10 -2.53 -15.33
CA LEU A 284 6.42 -3.36 -14.16
C LEU A 284 5.95 -4.80 -14.34
N ASP A 285 4.82 -4.98 -15.01
CA ASP A 285 4.31 -6.28 -15.46
C ASP A 285 5.28 -6.98 -16.42
N LEU A 286 5.82 -6.24 -17.39
CA LEU A 286 6.83 -6.78 -18.32
C LEU A 286 8.09 -7.22 -17.61
N LEU A 287 8.56 -6.45 -16.62
CA LEU A 287 9.71 -6.86 -15.80
C LEU A 287 9.45 -8.19 -15.10
N ILE A 288 8.31 -8.32 -14.40
CA ILE A 288 7.98 -9.55 -13.67
C ILE A 288 7.81 -10.72 -14.65
N GLN A 289 7.14 -10.50 -15.78
CA GLN A 289 6.99 -11.51 -16.83
C GLN A 289 8.34 -11.98 -17.39
N GLN A 290 9.25 -11.06 -17.70
CA GLN A 290 10.58 -11.38 -18.22
C GLN A 290 11.42 -12.19 -17.22
N GLU A 291 11.31 -11.84 -15.92
CA GLU A 291 12.11 -12.43 -14.86
C GLU A 291 11.57 -13.76 -14.33
N THR A 292 10.26 -14.00 -14.48
CA THR A 292 9.60 -15.21 -13.95
C THR A 292 9.10 -16.16 -15.04
N GLY A 293 8.92 -15.68 -16.28
CA GLY A 293 8.29 -16.42 -17.37
C GLY A 293 6.77 -16.59 -17.23
N LEU A 294 6.15 -15.98 -16.21
CA LEU A 294 4.73 -16.13 -15.92
C LEU A 294 3.89 -15.01 -16.58
N SER A 295 2.66 -15.34 -16.95
CA SER A 295 1.70 -14.33 -17.37
C SER A 295 1.29 -13.44 -16.20
N ILE A 296 1.00 -12.15 -16.49
CA ILE A 296 0.64 -11.17 -15.46
C ILE A 296 -0.79 -10.69 -15.68
N MET A 297 -1.61 -10.87 -14.67
CA MET A 297 -2.96 -10.31 -14.59
C MET A 297 -2.90 -8.95 -13.92
N LYS A 298 -3.28 -7.89 -14.63
CA LYS A 298 -3.33 -6.51 -14.13
C LYS A 298 -4.76 -6.11 -13.79
N MET A 299 -4.92 -5.39 -12.69
CA MET A 299 -6.22 -4.83 -12.28
C MET A 299 -6.37 -3.39 -12.79
N GLU A 300 -7.61 -2.99 -13.09
CA GLU A 300 -7.92 -1.60 -13.48
C GLU A 300 -7.74 -0.64 -12.30
N GLU A 301 -8.18 -1.05 -11.10
CA GLU A 301 -8.08 -0.27 -9.85
C GLU A 301 -7.33 -1.09 -8.78
N PRO A 302 -6.02 -1.33 -9.00
CA PRO A 302 -5.25 -2.27 -8.17
C PRO A 302 -5.13 -1.84 -6.70
N GLU A 303 -5.32 -0.56 -6.40
CA GLU A 303 -5.32 0.00 -5.04
C GLU A 303 -6.63 -0.25 -4.28
N LEU A 304 -7.71 -0.63 -4.96
CA LEU A 304 -9.02 -0.86 -4.36
C LEU A 304 -9.35 -2.34 -4.14
N THR A 305 -8.52 -3.26 -4.61
CA THR A 305 -8.80 -4.70 -4.55
C THR A 305 -9.04 -5.20 -3.12
N VAL A 306 -8.21 -4.81 -2.16
CA VAL A 306 -8.37 -5.19 -0.74
C VAL A 306 -9.72 -4.76 -0.18
N VAL A 307 -10.13 -3.52 -0.40
CA VAL A 307 -11.41 -3.01 0.13
C VAL A 307 -12.62 -3.64 -0.58
N LYS A 308 -12.51 -3.91 -1.89
CA LYS A 308 -13.53 -4.65 -2.64
C LYS A 308 -13.70 -6.07 -2.09
N GLY A 309 -12.60 -6.77 -1.82
CA GLY A 309 -12.63 -8.11 -1.25
C GLY A 309 -13.18 -8.14 0.18
N LEU A 310 -12.86 -7.16 1.03
CA LEU A 310 -13.50 -7.02 2.34
C LEU A 310 -15.02 -6.87 2.19
N GLY A 311 -15.49 -6.06 1.23
CA GLY A 311 -16.92 -5.92 0.91
C GLY A 311 -17.55 -7.27 0.54
N MET A 312 -16.89 -8.06 -0.32
CA MET A 312 -17.38 -9.40 -0.69
C MET A 312 -17.47 -10.33 0.51
N ILE A 313 -16.49 -10.32 1.42
CA ILE A 313 -16.51 -11.13 2.65
C ILE A 313 -17.65 -10.71 3.58
N MET A 314 -17.96 -9.42 3.65
CA MET A 314 -19.06 -8.90 4.48
C MET A 314 -20.44 -9.28 3.95
N GLU A 315 -20.60 -9.34 2.63
CA GLU A 315 -21.89 -9.54 1.96
C GLU A 315 -22.22 -11.01 1.71
N ASN A 316 -21.19 -11.87 1.60
CA ASN A 316 -21.40 -13.29 1.28
C ASN A 316 -21.12 -14.20 2.48
N PRO A 317 -22.15 -14.92 3.01
CA PRO A 317 -21.98 -15.84 4.14
C PRO A 317 -20.98 -16.99 3.87
N ASP A 318 -20.77 -17.39 2.61
CA ASP A 318 -19.83 -18.46 2.25
C ASP A 318 -18.38 -18.06 2.55
N TYR A 319 -18.10 -16.78 2.62
CA TYR A 319 -16.78 -16.22 2.95
C TYR A 319 -16.61 -15.90 4.44
N GLU A 320 -17.62 -16.13 5.29
CA GLU A 320 -17.53 -15.82 6.73
C GLU A 320 -16.33 -16.50 7.40
N ARG A 321 -15.96 -17.71 6.95
CA ARG A 321 -14.81 -18.46 7.47
C ARG A 321 -13.44 -17.81 7.16
N LEU A 322 -13.37 -16.86 6.23
CA LEU A 322 -12.15 -16.11 5.90
C LEU A 322 -11.89 -14.94 6.86
N ALA A 323 -12.85 -14.64 7.73
CA ALA A 323 -12.79 -13.57 8.71
C ALA A 323 -12.74 -14.15 10.12
N HIS A 324 -11.61 -13.97 10.80
CA HIS A 324 -11.34 -14.55 12.11
C HIS A 324 -11.72 -13.60 13.24
N ASN A 325 -12.22 -14.15 14.35
CA ASN A 325 -12.40 -13.43 15.59
C ASN A 325 -11.18 -13.70 16.49
N LEU A 326 -10.41 -12.68 16.84
CA LEU A 326 -9.24 -12.86 17.72
C LEU A 326 -9.59 -13.36 19.13
N GLN A 327 -10.86 -13.30 19.55
CA GLN A 327 -11.30 -13.85 20.83
C GLN A 327 -11.44 -15.39 20.80
N ASP A 328 -11.60 -15.98 19.60
CA ASP A 328 -11.81 -17.42 19.43
C ASP A 328 -10.50 -18.17 19.11
N SER A 329 -9.43 -17.48 18.79
CA SER A 329 -8.14 -18.06 18.36
C SER A 329 -7.09 -18.11 19.46
N ASP A 330 -7.37 -17.60 20.65
CA ASP A 330 -6.38 -17.50 21.70
C ASP A 330 -6.40 -18.71 22.64
N PHE A 331 -5.26 -19.38 22.71
CA PHE A 331 -4.83 -20.38 23.69
C PHE A 331 -5.15 -21.84 23.34
N HIS A 332 -4.56 -22.32 22.24
CA HIS A 332 -4.19 -23.74 22.19
C HIS A 332 -2.74 -23.89 21.76
#